data_955be50354b2cb8c675f35d888a058d5
#
_entry.id   955be50354b2cb8c675f35d888a058d5
#
_cell.length_a   1.000
_cell.length_b   1.000
_cell.length_c   1.000
_cell.angle_alpha   90.00
_cell.angle_beta   90.00
_cell.angle_gamma   90.00
#
_symmetry.space_group_name_H-M   'P 1'
#
loop_
_entity.id
_entity.type
_entity.pdbx_description
1 polymer ?
#
loop_
_entity_poly.entity_id
_entity_poly.type
_entity_poly.pdbx_seq_one_letter_code
_entity_poly.pdbx_strand_id
1 'polypeptide(L)'
;MIVKFINKSNNPLPKYESAQAAGMDIRCFLPEDVTLQPLERKLIPTGLYMQLPVGYEAQIRPRSGLALKRGLTVLNTPGTIDSDYRGEVGVILINLSSEPQTISSGERICQMIIAKHENPEVIEVEFLDETERGAGGFGHSGVK
;
A
#
# COMPACT_ATOMS: atom_id res chain seq x y z
N MET A 1 -16.25 7.43 -11.75
CA MET A 1 -15.19 7.96 -10.88
C MET A 1 -13.92 8.12 -11.72
N ILE A 2 -13.17 9.20 -11.52
CA ILE A 2 -11.91 9.45 -12.25
C ILE A 2 -10.81 9.67 -11.22
N VAL A 3 -9.69 8.96 -11.37
CA VAL A 3 -8.43 9.20 -10.66
C VAL A 3 -7.47 9.86 -11.65
N LYS A 4 -6.86 10.98 -11.24
CA LYS A 4 -5.92 11.71 -12.08
C LYS A 4 -4.49 11.42 -11.65
N PHE A 5 -3.59 11.26 -12.62
CA PHE A 5 -2.16 11.07 -12.36
C PHE A 5 -1.31 12.12 -13.10
N ILE A 6 -0.24 12.57 -12.43
CA ILE A 6 0.93 13.12 -13.09
C ILE A 6 1.98 12.00 -13.06
N ASN A 7 2.53 11.68 -14.22
CA ASN A 7 3.58 10.68 -14.37
C ASN A 7 4.88 11.37 -14.80
N LYS A 8 5.84 11.40 -13.88
CA LYS A 8 7.21 11.90 -14.12
C LYS A 8 8.22 10.78 -14.37
N SER A 9 7.74 9.52 -14.43
CA SER A 9 8.57 8.37 -14.79
C SER A 9 8.53 8.10 -16.29
N ASN A 10 9.33 7.15 -16.75
CA ASN A 10 9.25 6.59 -18.09
C ASN A 10 8.40 5.31 -18.16
N ASN A 11 7.75 4.94 -17.05
CA ASN A 11 6.85 3.79 -16.99
C ASN A 11 5.48 4.14 -17.58
N PRO A 12 4.71 3.18 -18.07
CA PRO A 12 3.30 3.42 -18.41
C PRO A 12 2.47 3.75 -17.15
N LEU A 13 1.34 4.43 -17.34
CA LEU A 13 0.39 4.64 -16.24
C LEU A 13 -0.09 3.30 -15.67
N PRO A 14 -0.38 3.26 -14.37
CA PRO A 14 -0.99 2.09 -13.75
C PRO A 14 -2.31 1.72 -14.42
N LYS A 15 -2.55 0.44 -14.59
CA LYS A 15 -3.80 -0.08 -15.17
C LYS A 15 -4.23 -1.36 -14.45
N TYR A 16 -5.51 -1.66 -14.54
CA TYR A 16 -6.04 -2.95 -14.15
C TYR A 16 -5.70 -3.98 -15.23
N GLU A 17 -5.05 -5.07 -14.86
CA GLU A 17 -4.64 -6.11 -15.82
C GLU A 17 -5.80 -6.97 -16.29
N SER A 18 -6.93 -6.99 -15.57
CA SER A 18 -8.18 -7.62 -15.96
C SER A 18 -9.38 -6.77 -15.55
N ALA A 19 -10.54 -7.00 -16.17
CA ALA A 19 -11.77 -6.26 -15.89
C ALA A 19 -12.27 -6.41 -14.44
N GLN A 20 -11.87 -7.46 -13.75
CA GLN A 20 -12.27 -7.74 -12.35
C GLN A 20 -11.11 -7.56 -11.35
N ALA A 21 -9.95 -7.07 -11.79
CA ALA A 21 -8.85 -6.79 -10.89
C ALA A 21 -9.22 -5.69 -9.90
N ALA A 22 -8.95 -5.91 -8.62
CA ALA A 22 -9.16 -4.91 -7.57
C ALA A 22 -7.99 -3.92 -7.47
N GLY A 23 -6.80 -4.31 -7.91
CA GLY A 23 -5.57 -3.54 -7.80
C GLY A 23 -4.88 -3.28 -9.12
N MET A 24 -4.16 -2.18 -9.17
CA MET A 24 -3.26 -1.80 -10.27
C MET A 24 -1.82 -1.99 -9.82
N ASP A 25 -0.98 -2.66 -10.62
CA ASP A 25 0.44 -2.77 -10.32
C ASP A 25 1.15 -1.41 -10.44
N ILE A 26 1.98 -1.09 -9.45
CA ILE A 26 2.80 0.12 -9.40
C ILE A 26 4.26 -0.25 -9.63
N ARG A 27 4.89 0.48 -10.55
CA ARG A 27 6.30 0.30 -10.90
C ARG A 27 7.16 1.33 -10.18
N CYS A 28 8.37 0.92 -9.79
CA CYS A 28 9.36 1.86 -9.30
C CYS A 28 9.99 2.64 -10.46
N PHE A 29 10.50 3.83 -10.12
CA PHE A 29 11.28 4.68 -11.01
C PHE A 29 12.58 5.07 -10.32
N LEU A 30 13.67 4.43 -10.71
CA LEU A 30 14.97 4.52 -10.05
C LEU A 30 16.03 5.02 -11.01
N PRO A 31 16.98 5.88 -10.55
CA PRO A 31 18.14 6.27 -11.36
C PRO A 31 19.14 5.12 -11.54
N GLU A 32 19.20 4.20 -10.55
CA GLU A 32 20.07 3.02 -10.51
C GLU A 32 19.40 1.90 -9.70
N ASP A 33 19.90 0.69 -9.82
CA ASP A 33 19.40 -0.45 -9.05
C ASP A 33 19.57 -0.21 -7.55
N VAL A 34 18.56 -0.62 -6.78
CA VAL A 34 18.55 -0.51 -5.33
C VAL A 34 18.59 -1.90 -4.71
N THR A 35 19.59 -2.15 -3.87
CA THR A 35 19.70 -3.40 -3.10
C THR A 35 19.26 -3.15 -1.65
N LEU A 36 18.37 -4.01 -1.17
CA LEU A 36 17.97 -4.09 0.24
C LEU A 36 18.62 -5.31 0.87
N GLN A 37 19.43 -5.08 1.92
CA GLN A 37 19.94 -6.15 2.77
C GLN A 37 18.79 -6.79 3.57
N PRO A 38 18.99 -7.99 4.15
CA PRO A 38 18.01 -8.58 5.06
C PRO A 38 17.60 -7.59 6.15
N LEU A 39 16.28 -7.43 6.38
CA LEU A 39 15.65 -6.48 7.30
C LEU A 39 15.84 -4.99 6.96
N GLU A 40 16.51 -4.67 5.87
CA GLU A 40 16.62 -3.28 5.40
C GLU A 40 15.32 -2.82 4.77
N ARG A 41 14.94 -1.56 5.06
CA ARG A 41 13.80 -0.86 4.43
C ARG A 41 14.28 0.39 3.71
N LYS A 42 13.64 0.67 2.57
CA LYS A 42 13.90 1.90 1.79
C LYS A 42 12.59 2.45 1.24
N LEU A 43 12.54 3.77 1.14
CA LEU A 43 11.49 4.46 0.39
C LEU A 43 11.85 4.38 -1.10
N ILE A 44 10.99 3.73 -1.88
CA ILE A 44 11.17 3.51 -3.31
C ILE A 44 10.28 4.48 -4.08
N PRO A 45 10.85 5.39 -4.89
CA PRO A 45 10.09 6.33 -5.69
C PRO A 45 9.38 5.66 -6.87
N THR A 46 8.27 6.24 -7.30
CA THR A 46 7.48 5.77 -8.45
C THR A 46 7.40 6.77 -9.60
N GLY A 47 7.72 8.04 -9.34
CA GLY A 47 7.50 9.14 -10.27
C GLY A 47 6.03 9.51 -10.47
N LEU A 48 5.12 8.93 -9.68
CA LEU A 48 3.67 9.15 -9.78
C LEU A 48 3.18 10.13 -8.71
N TYR A 49 2.32 11.04 -9.13
CA TYR A 49 1.55 11.93 -8.26
C TYR A 49 0.09 11.74 -8.61
N MET A 50 -0.81 11.80 -7.64
CA MET A 50 -2.20 11.48 -7.90
C MET A 50 -3.19 12.42 -7.22
N GLN A 51 -4.40 12.44 -7.77
CA GLN A 51 -5.55 13.10 -7.18
C GLN A 51 -6.73 12.14 -7.17
N LEU A 52 -7.24 11.88 -5.98
CA LEU A 52 -8.44 11.09 -5.73
C LEU A 52 -9.66 11.98 -5.54
N PRO A 53 -10.87 11.51 -5.86
CA PRO A 53 -12.10 12.14 -5.39
C PRO A 53 -12.19 12.11 -3.86
N VAL A 54 -12.81 13.14 -3.27
CA VAL A 54 -13.11 13.17 -1.83
C VAL A 54 -13.94 11.93 -1.43
N GLY A 55 -13.65 11.36 -0.29
CA GLY A 55 -14.27 10.13 0.22
C GLY A 55 -13.63 8.83 -0.30
N TYR A 56 -12.48 8.95 -0.98
CA TYR A 56 -11.69 7.81 -1.42
C TYR A 56 -10.24 7.93 -0.97
N GLU A 57 -9.63 6.79 -0.72
CA GLU A 57 -8.21 6.61 -0.46
C GLU A 57 -7.57 5.70 -1.50
N ALA A 58 -6.26 5.78 -1.66
CA ALA A 58 -5.50 4.72 -2.30
C ALA A 58 -4.74 3.92 -1.26
N GLN A 59 -4.86 2.59 -1.33
CA GLN A 59 -4.13 1.67 -0.46
C GLN A 59 -2.97 1.04 -1.23
N ILE A 60 -1.77 1.14 -0.66
CA ILE A 60 -0.58 0.46 -1.18
C ILE A 60 -0.43 -0.87 -0.46
N ARG A 61 -0.54 -1.95 -1.21
CA ARG A 61 -0.46 -3.33 -0.72
C ARG A 61 0.67 -4.08 -1.41
N PRO A 62 1.28 -5.09 -0.75
CA PRO A 62 2.30 -5.91 -1.37
C PRO A 62 1.74 -6.76 -2.53
N ARG A 63 2.64 -7.24 -3.38
CA ARG A 63 2.34 -8.24 -4.40
C ARG A 63 2.71 -9.62 -3.89
N SER A 64 1.78 -10.56 -4.02
CA SER A 64 1.95 -11.94 -3.55
C SER A 64 3.21 -12.63 -4.12
N GLY A 65 3.51 -12.38 -5.40
CA GLY A 65 4.68 -12.95 -6.05
C GLY A 65 6.01 -12.46 -5.48
N LEU A 66 6.11 -11.16 -5.15
CA LEU A 66 7.31 -10.62 -4.49
C LEU A 66 7.44 -11.12 -3.05
N ALA A 67 6.33 -11.14 -2.32
CA ALA A 67 6.32 -11.62 -0.94
C ALA A 67 6.77 -13.08 -0.86
N LEU A 68 6.20 -13.95 -1.69
CA LEU A 68 6.49 -15.39 -1.66
C LEU A 68 7.90 -15.72 -2.17
N LYS A 69 8.30 -15.13 -3.30
CA LYS A 69 9.53 -15.54 -4.01
C LYS A 69 10.78 -14.79 -3.53
N ARG A 70 10.60 -13.56 -3.04
CA ARG A 70 11.72 -12.67 -2.73
C ARG A 70 11.68 -12.13 -1.29
N GLY A 71 10.65 -12.42 -0.51
CA GLY A 71 10.49 -11.89 0.84
C GLY A 71 10.35 -10.36 0.89
N LEU A 72 10.07 -9.72 -0.24
CA LEU A 72 9.85 -8.27 -0.32
C LEU A 72 8.38 -7.94 -0.05
N THR A 73 8.15 -7.00 0.84
CA THR A 73 6.80 -6.53 1.18
C THR A 73 6.78 -5.02 1.44
N VAL A 74 5.58 -4.46 1.50
CA VAL A 74 5.37 -3.06 1.91
C VAL A 74 5.31 -3.02 3.43
N LEU A 75 6.24 -2.32 4.06
CA LEU A 75 6.41 -2.34 5.51
C LEU A 75 5.18 -1.84 6.27
N ASN A 76 4.57 -0.75 5.81
CA ASN A 76 3.41 -0.11 6.43
C ASN A 76 2.07 -0.57 5.80
N THR A 77 2.03 -1.77 5.24
CA THR A 77 0.83 -2.28 4.54
C THR A 77 -0.38 -2.44 5.45
N PRO A 78 -1.59 -2.03 5.01
CA PRO A 78 -1.87 -1.26 3.81
C PRO A 78 -1.45 0.22 3.97
N GLY A 79 -0.54 0.69 3.12
CA GLY A 79 -0.15 2.10 3.10
C GLY A 79 -1.32 2.97 2.64
N THR A 80 -1.56 4.10 3.31
CA THR A 80 -2.69 4.99 3.03
C THR A 80 -2.23 6.22 2.27
N ILE A 81 -2.93 6.55 1.18
CA ILE A 81 -2.77 7.80 0.43
C ILE A 81 -4.11 8.53 0.45
N ASP A 82 -4.14 9.66 1.13
CA ASP A 82 -5.33 10.48 1.29
C ASP A 82 -5.69 11.23 -0.01
N SER A 83 -6.96 11.58 -0.17
CA SER A 83 -7.46 12.26 -1.38
C SER A 83 -6.86 13.66 -1.58
N ASP A 84 -6.36 14.30 -0.55
CA ASP A 84 -5.72 15.62 -0.55
C ASP A 84 -4.19 15.56 -0.60
N TYR A 85 -3.57 14.38 -0.55
CA TYR A 85 -2.13 14.24 -0.74
C TYR A 85 -1.72 14.58 -2.18
N ARG A 86 -0.69 15.42 -2.33
CA ARG A 86 -0.19 15.85 -3.65
C ARG A 86 1.30 15.56 -3.86
N GLY A 87 1.94 14.90 -2.89
CA GLY A 87 3.32 14.46 -3.01
C GLY A 87 3.47 13.26 -3.95
N GLU A 88 4.71 12.88 -4.18
CA GLU A 88 5.03 11.66 -4.93
C GLU A 88 4.56 10.43 -4.17
N VAL A 89 3.99 9.47 -4.89
CA VAL A 89 3.67 8.14 -4.37
C VAL A 89 4.98 7.39 -4.16
N GLY A 90 5.40 7.28 -2.91
CA GLY A 90 6.56 6.50 -2.48
C GLY A 90 6.13 5.21 -1.82
N VAL A 91 6.90 4.15 -2.01
CA VAL A 91 6.62 2.81 -1.46
C VAL A 91 7.71 2.40 -0.49
N ILE A 92 7.35 2.16 0.76
CA ILE A 92 8.30 1.68 1.78
C ILE A 92 8.42 0.17 1.66
N LEU A 93 9.47 -0.31 0.98
CA LEU A 93 9.76 -1.73 0.90
C LEU A 93 10.71 -2.18 2.01
N ILE A 94 10.48 -3.39 2.50
CA ILE A 94 11.35 -4.11 3.41
C ILE A 94 11.69 -5.48 2.86
N ASN A 95 12.93 -5.92 3.05
CA ASN A 95 13.40 -7.26 2.74
C ASN A 95 13.33 -8.14 3.99
N LEU A 96 12.38 -9.08 4.02
CA LEU A 96 12.21 -10.08 5.09
C LEU A 96 12.83 -11.44 4.73
N SER A 97 13.58 -11.53 3.62
CA SER A 97 14.35 -12.73 3.30
C SER A 97 15.73 -12.72 3.97
N SER A 98 16.42 -13.85 3.92
CA SER A 98 17.78 -14.01 4.42
C SER A 98 18.86 -13.53 3.45
N GLU A 99 18.48 -13.19 2.20
CA GLU A 99 19.40 -12.81 1.13
C GLU A 99 19.18 -11.36 0.68
N PRO A 100 20.22 -10.65 0.21
CA PRO A 100 20.04 -9.35 -0.42
C PRO A 100 19.09 -9.41 -1.61
N GLN A 101 18.22 -8.41 -1.75
CA GLN A 101 17.26 -8.30 -2.83
C GLN A 101 17.50 -7.02 -3.62
N THR A 102 17.77 -7.14 -4.92
CA THR A 102 17.99 -5.99 -5.80
C THR A 102 16.74 -5.70 -6.62
N ILE A 103 16.38 -4.43 -6.70
CA ILE A 103 15.23 -3.91 -7.45
C ILE A 103 15.77 -3.00 -8.54
N SER A 104 15.32 -3.23 -9.77
CA SER A 104 15.66 -2.40 -10.94
C SER A 104 14.47 -1.51 -11.32
N SER A 105 14.77 -0.34 -11.93
CA SER A 105 13.74 0.58 -12.40
C SER A 105 12.76 -0.09 -13.34
N GLY A 106 11.47 0.22 -13.18
CA GLY A 106 10.39 -0.38 -13.97
C GLY A 106 9.82 -1.68 -13.41
N GLU A 107 10.43 -2.28 -12.38
CA GLU A 107 9.83 -3.43 -11.71
C GLU A 107 8.51 -3.06 -11.00
N ARG A 108 7.55 -3.99 -11.01
CA ARG A 108 6.28 -3.87 -10.27
C ARG A 108 6.52 -4.23 -8.81
N ILE A 109 6.56 -3.24 -7.94
CA ILE A 109 6.96 -3.40 -6.53
C ILE A 109 5.81 -3.51 -5.54
N CYS A 110 4.62 -3.06 -5.92
CA CYS A 110 3.41 -3.13 -5.09
C CYS A 110 2.18 -3.08 -5.98
N GLN A 111 1.00 -3.14 -5.37
CA GLN A 111 -0.27 -2.87 -6.03
C GLN A 111 -1.04 -1.77 -5.29
N MET A 112 -1.81 -0.99 -6.04
CA MET A 112 -2.64 0.09 -5.52
C MET A 112 -4.11 -0.27 -5.68
N ILE A 113 -4.87 -0.13 -4.60
CA ILE A 113 -6.32 -0.30 -4.58
C ILE A 113 -6.98 1.04 -4.26
N ILE A 114 -7.99 1.43 -5.02
CA ILE A 114 -8.80 2.60 -4.71
C ILE A 114 -10.01 2.13 -3.91
N ALA A 115 -10.15 2.66 -2.70
CA ALA A 115 -11.21 2.29 -1.76
C ALA A 115 -12.00 3.51 -1.31
N LYS A 116 -13.30 3.33 -1.08
CA LYS A 116 -14.13 4.32 -0.41
C LYS A 116 -13.88 4.21 1.09
N HIS A 117 -13.88 5.35 1.79
CA HIS A 117 -13.77 5.40 3.26
C HIS A 117 -14.85 6.31 3.86
N GLU A 118 -15.12 6.08 5.13
CA GLU A 118 -15.91 6.98 5.95
C GLU A 118 -14.97 7.87 6.78
N ASN A 119 -15.43 9.07 7.08
CA ASN A 119 -14.74 10.03 7.96
C ASN A 119 -15.72 10.50 9.04
N PRO A 120 -16.01 9.64 10.03
CA PRO A 120 -16.99 9.93 11.08
C PRO A 120 -16.49 11.03 12.02
N GLU A 121 -17.42 11.77 12.60
CA GLU A 121 -17.14 12.62 13.74
C GLU A 121 -16.75 11.76 14.96
N VAL A 122 -15.68 12.14 15.63
CA VAL A 122 -15.21 11.45 16.84
C VAL A 122 -15.58 12.29 18.05
N ILE A 123 -16.33 11.69 18.97
CA ILE A 123 -16.73 12.31 20.23
C ILE A 123 -16.21 11.50 21.40
N GLU A 124 -15.82 12.17 22.48
CA GLU A 124 -15.49 11.55 23.76
C GLU A 124 -16.77 11.32 24.56
N VAL A 125 -16.92 10.13 25.12
CA VAL A 125 -18.04 9.76 25.98
C VAL A 125 -17.53 9.07 27.25
N GLU A 126 -18.30 9.13 28.34
CA GLU A 126 -17.93 8.47 29.59
C GLU A 126 -18.27 6.97 29.57
N PHE A 127 -19.27 6.56 28.78
CA PHE A 127 -19.76 5.18 28.72
C PHE A 127 -20.00 4.75 27.28
N LEU A 128 -19.72 3.48 26.99
CA LEU A 128 -20.11 2.81 25.75
C LEU A 128 -21.25 1.85 26.04
N ASP A 129 -22.11 1.61 25.05
CA ASP A 129 -23.17 0.64 25.15
C ASP A 129 -22.65 -0.77 25.49
N GLU A 130 -23.34 -1.49 26.33
CA GLU A 130 -22.99 -2.87 26.67
C GLU A 130 -23.29 -3.81 25.51
N THR A 131 -22.45 -4.83 25.35
CA THR A 131 -22.64 -5.90 24.37
C THR A 131 -22.43 -7.26 25.02
N GLU A 132 -22.99 -8.32 24.41
CA GLU A 132 -22.78 -9.70 24.87
C GLU A 132 -21.29 -10.09 24.89
N ARG A 133 -20.49 -9.58 23.93
CA ARG A 133 -19.04 -9.80 23.87
C ARG A 133 -18.29 -9.06 24.97
N GLY A 134 -18.76 -7.89 25.41
CA GLY A 134 -18.08 -7.03 26.37
C GLY A 134 -16.63 -6.74 25.96
N ALA A 135 -15.70 -6.88 26.89
CA ALA A 135 -14.25 -6.66 26.69
C ALA A 135 -13.50 -7.87 26.11
N GLY A 136 -14.16 -8.93 25.69
CA GLY A 136 -13.55 -10.14 25.16
C GLY A 136 -12.76 -9.88 23.85
N GLY A 137 -11.46 -10.19 23.87
CA GLY A 137 -10.54 -10.05 22.74
C GLY A 137 -9.35 -11.00 22.87
N PHE A 138 -8.32 -10.83 22.02
CA PHE A 138 -7.05 -11.57 22.09
C PHE A 138 -7.20 -13.10 22.16
N GLY A 139 -8.06 -13.68 21.33
CA GLY A 139 -8.34 -15.11 21.34
C GLY A 139 -9.51 -15.55 22.23
N HIS A 140 -10.38 -14.60 22.64
CA HIS A 140 -11.58 -14.87 23.45
C HIS A 140 -12.46 -15.99 22.87
N SER A 141 -12.54 -16.15 21.55
CA SER A 141 -13.27 -17.23 20.87
C SER A 141 -12.55 -18.57 20.83
N GLY A 142 -11.34 -18.65 21.40
CA GLY A 142 -10.54 -19.88 21.41
C GLY A 142 -9.73 -20.07 20.12
N VAL A 143 -8.92 -21.13 20.09
CA VAL A 143 -8.04 -21.48 18.94
C VAL A 143 -8.66 -22.60 18.09
N LYS A 144 -9.75 -23.26 18.55
CA LYS A 144 -10.52 -24.31 17.85
C LYS A 144 -12.00 -24.10 18.10
#